data_1fa2b7aeb1685d980596480d1e0a8367
#
_entry.id   1fa2b7aeb1685d980596480d1e0a8367
#
_cell.length_a   1.000
_cell.length_b   1.000
_cell.length_c   1.000
_cell.angle_alpha   90.00
_cell.angle_beta   90.00
_cell.angle_gamma   90.00
#
_symmetry.space_group_name_H-M   'P 1'
#
loop_
_entity.id
_entity.type
_entity.pdbx_description
1 polymer ?
#
loop_
_entity_poly.entity_id
_entity_poly.type
_entity_poly.pdbx_seq_one_letter_code
_entity_poly.pdbx_strand_id
1 'polypeptide(L)'
;MTLKLANETSVVYTKQIGSVILGVNVKTALSSPLKASQKSLKMLPPGTLLKIGNLNNEIVEVIGNINDPLSDEKISLAVFNKNDEFNEECEAEALAWGDEVDAAMYPQRVDLRELPFCTIDPVDAKDFDDAIYFDEKKREIYVAIADVSEYVTPYSPIDAEAKTRGFSIYFPHKAVPMLPRNLSENICSLKPNTARLAFCFKITLDEEGEVVKEELMEALIVSKRRFNYDEVDQILRGERKDETGWIKPLFTLTSRLRKKRLKNAFDFRTQELRMSLDADGGLASTRFETDTDSHRLVEDCMLLANVAAAKRIGKGVFRNHGSPDLRKIQILLEDLGALG
;
A
#
# COMPACT_ATOMS: atom_id res chain seq x y z
N MET A 1 -5.88 29.77 -12.91
CA MET A 1 -4.50 29.25 -12.85
C MET A 1 -3.64 29.93 -11.78
N THR A 2 -4.00 31.10 -11.29
CA THR A 2 -3.19 31.93 -10.37
C THR A 2 -3.35 31.57 -8.88
N LEU A 3 -4.41 30.91 -8.47
CA LEU A 3 -4.68 30.53 -7.06
C LEU A 3 -3.91 29.27 -6.57
N LYS A 4 -3.44 28.39 -7.48
CA LYS A 4 -2.64 27.21 -7.10
C LYS A 4 -1.19 27.52 -6.72
N LEU A 5 -0.63 28.62 -7.22
CA LEU A 5 0.76 29.00 -6.97
C LEU A 5 1.00 29.62 -5.58
N ALA A 6 -0.06 30.14 -4.93
CA ALA A 6 0.05 30.83 -3.66
C ALA A 6 0.39 29.90 -2.46
N ASN A 7 0.12 28.59 -2.59
CA ASN A 7 0.36 27.59 -1.53
C ASN A 7 1.48 26.60 -1.85
N GLU A 8 2.24 26.81 -2.94
CA GLU A 8 3.37 25.93 -3.26
C GLU A 8 4.56 26.28 -2.35
N THR A 9 5.11 25.24 -1.77
CA THR A 9 6.31 25.33 -0.91
C THR A 9 7.46 24.50 -1.50
N SER A 10 8.67 24.89 -1.13
CA SER A 10 9.90 24.14 -1.43
C SER A 10 10.68 23.83 -0.16
N VAL A 11 11.44 22.76 -0.20
CA VAL A 11 12.38 22.41 0.88
C VAL A 11 13.77 22.84 0.47
N VAL A 12 14.42 23.59 1.36
CA VAL A 12 15.80 24.06 1.19
C VAL A 12 16.62 23.77 2.44
N TYR A 13 17.93 23.63 2.31
CA TYR A 13 18.82 23.63 3.47
C TYR A 13 19.72 24.87 3.47
N THR A 14 20.08 25.35 4.66
CA THR A 14 20.95 26.50 4.82
C THR A 14 22.38 26.14 4.46
N LYS A 15 23.01 26.94 3.59
CA LYS A 15 24.41 26.79 3.19
C LYS A 15 25.10 28.16 3.18
N GLN A 16 26.27 28.24 3.80
CA GLN A 16 27.10 29.45 3.72
C GLN A 16 27.87 29.48 2.40
N ILE A 17 27.69 30.55 1.63
CA ILE A 17 28.40 30.81 0.37
C ILE A 17 29.06 32.19 0.50
N GLY A 18 30.37 32.21 0.67
CA GLY A 18 31.08 33.43 1.01
C GLY A 18 30.70 33.96 2.39
N SER A 19 30.23 35.21 2.46
CA SER A 19 29.76 35.86 3.71
C SER A 19 28.28 35.75 3.97
N VAL A 20 27.50 35.13 3.04
CA VAL A 20 26.03 35.07 3.07
C VAL A 20 25.56 33.64 3.28
N ILE A 21 24.42 33.48 3.97
CA ILE A 21 23.70 32.20 4.06
C ILE A 21 22.56 32.23 3.08
N LEU A 22 22.50 31.22 2.22
CA LEU A 22 21.45 30.99 1.22
C LEU A 22 20.70 29.68 1.52
N GLY A 23 19.49 29.56 1.00
CA GLY A 23 18.75 28.31 0.92
C GLY A 23 19.11 27.55 -0.35
N VAL A 24 19.55 26.31 -0.22
CA VAL A 24 19.81 25.40 -1.36
C VAL A 24 18.64 24.44 -1.48
N ASN A 25 17.95 24.46 -2.61
CA ASN A 25 16.81 23.60 -2.85
C ASN A 25 17.23 22.12 -2.92
N VAL A 26 16.56 21.26 -2.14
CA VAL A 26 16.91 19.84 -2.02
C VAL A 26 16.74 19.08 -3.34
N LYS A 27 15.74 19.46 -4.18
CA LYS A 27 15.49 18.80 -5.47
C LYS A 27 16.40 19.29 -6.60
N THR A 28 16.57 20.62 -6.68
CA THR A 28 17.21 21.25 -7.86
C THR A 28 18.64 21.66 -7.62
N ALA A 29 19.10 21.63 -6.36
CA ALA A 29 20.39 22.16 -5.91
C ALA A 29 20.60 23.67 -6.20
N LEU A 30 19.56 24.39 -6.62
CA LEU A 30 19.64 25.83 -6.86
C LEU A 30 19.64 26.60 -5.55
N SER A 31 20.51 27.62 -5.47
CA SER A 31 20.61 28.49 -4.31
C SER A 31 19.76 29.74 -4.48
N SER A 32 19.05 30.16 -3.44
CA SER A 32 18.24 31.38 -3.42
C SER A 32 18.36 32.11 -2.09
N PRO A 33 18.21 33.46 -2.08
CA PRO A 33 18.10 34.22 -0.84
C PRO A 33 16.84 33.81 -0.06
N LEU A 34 16.98 33.73 1.27
CA LEU A 34 15.86 33.50 2.19
C LEU A 34 15.31 34.84 2.70
N LYS A 35 14.00 34.94 2.89
CA LYS A 35 13.35 36.12 3.47
C LYS A 35 13.57 36.17 4.99
N ALA A 36 14.80 36.33 5.39
CA ALA A 36 15.24 36.48 6.77
C ALA A 36 16.54 37.28 6.86
N SER A 37 16.78 37.91 8.02
CA SER A 37 18.03 38.64 8.22
C SER A 37 19.24 37.69 8.24
N GLN A 38 20.37 38.10 7.69
CA GLN A 38 21.61 37.32 7.76
C GLN A 38 22.05 37.05 9.20
N LYS A 39 21.71 37.96 10.14
CA LYS A 39 21.97 37.76 11.57
C LYS A 39 21.15 36.58 12.11
N SER A 40 19.86 36.50 11.77
CA SER A 40 19.01 35.39 12.18
C SER A 40 19.45 34.06 11.55
N LEU A 41 19.79 34.07 10.26
CA LEU A 41 20.24 32.88 9.54
C LEU A 41 21.55 32.30 10.11
N LYS A 42 22.47 33.17 10.56
CA LYS A 42 23.73 32.75 11.20
C LYS A 42 23.54 32.11 12.57
N MET A 43 22.37 32.26 13.18
CA MET A 43 22.04 31.59 14.44
C MET A 43 21.52 30.15 14.22
N LEU A 44 21.15 29.79 13.00
CA LEU A 44 20.73 28.44 12.67
C LEU A 44 21.96 27.54 12.52
N PRO A 45 21.89 26.28 12.97
CA PRO A 45 22.94 25.30 12.67
C PRO A 45 23.17 25.18 11.16
N PRO A 46 24.41 24.97 10.70
CA PRO A 46 24.68 24.69 9.29
C PRO A 46 23.89 23.49 8.80
N GLY A 47 23.31 23.59 7.60
CA GLY A 47 22.49 22.50 7.05
C GLY A 47 21.05 22.44 7.59
N THR A 48 20.58 23.47 8.31
CA THR A 48 19.18 23.54 8.76
C THR A 48 18.24 23.44 7.58
N LEU A 49 17.29 22.49 7.65
CA LEU A 49 16.26 22.28 6.65
C LEU A 49 15.04 23.16 6.93
N LEU A 50 14.61 23.86 5.89
CA LEU A 50 13.51 24.83 5.96
C LEU A 50 12.50 24.55 4.87
N LYS A 51 11.22 24.64 5.21
CA LYS A 51 10.12 24.74 4.25
C LYS A 51 9.90 26.22 3.96
N ILE A 52 9.92 26.61 2.71
CA ILE A 52 9.78 27.99 2.26
C ILE A 52 8.65 28.15 1.25
N GLY A 53 7.99 29.32 1.24
CA GLY A 53 7.01 29.65 0.22
C GLY A 53 7.68 30.00 -1.11
N ASN A 54 7.19 29.42 -2.21
CA ASN A 54 7.79 29.57 -3.54
C ASN A 54 7.76 31.00 -4.10
N LEU A 55 6.80 31.83 -3.67
CA LEU A 55 6.63 33.18 -4.19
C LEU A 55 7.63 34.19 -3.62
N ASN A 56 8.00 34.03 -2.36
CA ASN A 56 8.74 35.07 -1.64
C ASN A 56 9.90 34.54 -0.79
N ASN A 57 10.19 33.22 -0.86
CA ASN A 57 11.20 32.53 -0.06
C ASN A 57 11.07 32.76 1.47
N GLU A 58 9.84 32.98 1.93
CA GLU A 58 9.51 33.14 3.34
C GLU A 58 9.61 31.81 4.05
N ILE A 59 10.25 31.77 5.21
CA ILE A 59 10.38 30.57 6.02
C ILE A 59 9.02 30.25 6.64
N VAL A 60 8.48 29.09 6.31
CA VAL A 60 7.19 28.60 6.83
C VAL A 60 7.43 27.71 8.05
N GLU A 61 8.48 26.85 7.97
CA GLU A 61 8.72 25.81 8.97
C GLU A 61 10.20 25.43 9.01
N VAL A 62 10.69 25.03 10.18
CA VAL A 62 12.01 24.38 10.37
C VAL A 62 11.78 22.88 10.47
N ILE A 63 12.25 22.11 9.50
CA ILE A 63 11.99 20.66 9.38
C ILE A 63 13.00 19.85 10.20
N GLY A 64 14.30 20.23 10.17
CA GLY A 64 15.39 19.49 10.79
C GLY A 64 16.76 19.92 10.28
N ASN A 65 17.67 18.98 10.07
CA ASN A 65 19.01 19.21 9.53
C ASN A 65 19.33 18.18 8.45
N ILE A 66 19.96 18.61 7.34
CA ILE A 66 20.33 17.75 6.21
C ILE A 66 21.35 16.65 6.57
N ASN A 67 22.12 16.87 7.64
CA ASN A 67 23.12 15.91 8.13
C ASN A 67 22.56 14.93 9.16
N ASP A 68 21.28 15.04 9.48
CA ASP A 68 20.60 14.15 10.42
C ASP A 68 19.72 13.14 9.63
N PRO A 69 20.08 11.85 9.59
CA PRO A 69 19.32 10.83 8.87
C PRO A 69 17.85 10.73 9.32
N LEU A 70 17.53 11.05 10.58
CA LEU A 70 16.17 11.10 11.09
C LEU A 70 15.33 12.21 10.43
N SER A 71 15.95 13.13 9.71
CA SER A 71 15.27 14.18 8.94
C SER A 71 14.82 13.71 7.54
N ASP A 72 15.31 12.59 7.01
CA ASP A 72 15.09 12.15 5.63
C ASP A 72 13.61 11.92 5.31
N GLU A 73 12.85 11.35 6.26
CA GLU A 73 11.42 11.17 6.08
C GLU A 73 10.67 12.49 6.07
N LYS A 74 11.00 13.41 6.98
CA LYS A 74 10.40 14.74 7.05
C LYS A 74 10.69 15.53 5.78
N ILE A 75 11.93 15.40 5.23
CA ILE A 75 12.30 15.97 3.94
C ILE A 75 11.39 15.40 2.84
N SER A 76 11.24 14.08 2.78
CA SER A 76 10.43 13.42 1.77
C SER A 76 8.97 13.87 1.83
N LEU A 77 8.37 13.88 3.01
CA LEU A 77 7.00 14.34 3.20
C LEU A 77 6.84 15.82 2.82
N ALA A 78 7.74 16.68 3.27
CA ALA A 78 7.70 18.12 2.99
C ALA A 78 7.89 18.43 1.49
N VAL A 79 8.80 17.71 0.82
CA VAL A 79 9.10 17.85 -0.62
C VAL A 79 7.87 17.52 -1.48
N PHE A 80 7.07 16.55 -1.07
CA PHE A 80 5.85 16.15 -1.76
C PHE A 80 4.57 16.77 -1.14
N ASN A 81 4.74 17.71 -0.22
CA ASN A 81 3.65 18.37 0.50
C ASN A 81 2.66 17.37 1.11
N LYS A 82 3.19 16.34 1.75
CA LYS A 82 2.44 15.33 2.49
C LYS A 82 2.60 15.56 3.98
N ASN A 83 1.56 15.19 4.74
CA ASN A 83 1.53 15.28 6.20
C ASN A 83 1.46 13.90 6.82
N ASP A 84 2.17 13.68 7.92
CA ASP A 84 2.11 12.44 8.69
C ASP A 84 0.84 12.40 9.58
N GLU A 85 0.48 13.55 10.18
CA GLU A 85 -0.65 13.68 11.08
C GLU A 85 -1.97 13.85 10.33
N PHE A 86 -3.04 13.32 10.89
CA PHE A 86 -4.42 13.55 10.45
C PHE A 86 -4.98 14.79 11.15
N ASN A 87 -5.98 15.43 10.54
CA ASN A 87 -6.69 16.51 11.21
C ASN A 87 -7.63 15.98 12.31
N GLU A 88 -7.95 16.82 13.29
CA GLU A 88 -8.73 16.43 14.47
C GLU A 88 -10.14 15.90 14.13
N GLU A 89 -10.80 16.45 13.10
CA GLU A 89 -12.13 15.99 12.68
C GLU A 89 -12.09 14.60 12.08
N CYS A 90 -11.06 14.31 11.29
CA CYS A 90 -10.82 12.99 10.70
C CYS A 90 -10.52 11.94 11.77
N GLU A 91 -9.65 12.26 12.73
CA GLU A 91 -9.34 11.37 13.85
C GLU A 91 -10.58 11.12 14.74
N ALA A 92 -11.36 12.14 15.03
CA ALA A 92 -12.57 12.02 15.83
C ALA A 92 -13.61 11.12 15.16
N GLU A 93 -13.82 11.27 13.85
CA GLU A 93 -14.71 10.41 13.07
C GLU A 93 -14.23 8.95 13.06
N ALA A 94 -12.92 8.74 12.84
CA ALA A 94 -12.34 7.41 12.83
C ALA A 94 -12.48 6.69 14.19
N LEU A 95 -12.27 7.41 15.29
CA LEU A 95 -12.41 6.87 16.63
C LEU A 95 -13.88 6.55 16.99
N ALA A 96 -14.85 7.26 16.41
CA ALA A 96 -16.27 7.02 16.66
C ALA A 96 -16.74 5.64 16.16
N TRP A 97 -16.04 5.02 15.21
CA TRP A 97 -16.34 3.66 14.74
C TRP A 97 -15.97 2.56 15.75
N GLY A 98 -15.11 2.86 16.74
CA GLY A 98 -14.66 1.90 17.74
C GLY A 98 -13.75 0.82 17.18
N ASP A 99 -13.69 -0.32 17.89
CA ASP A 99 -12.72 -1.39 17.61
C ASP A 99 -13.39 -2.68 17.13
N GLU A 100 -14.70 -2.82 17.32
CA GLU A 100 -15.44 -4.04 17.08
C GLU A 100 -16.67 -3.78 16.20
N VAL A 101 -17.02 -4.78 15.41
CA VAL A 101 -18.23 -4.78 14.59
C VAL A 101 -19.36 -5.47 15.36
N ASP A 102 -20.44 -4.72 15.67
CA ASP A 102 -21.67 -5.32 16.18
C ASP A 102 -22.43 -5.96 15.01
N ALA A 103 -22.40 -7.29 14.94
CA ALA A 103 -23.08 -8.06 13.90
C ALA A 103 -24.60 -7.79 13.84
N ALA A 104 -25.23 -7.39 14.96
CA ALA A 104 -26.66 -7.10 15.00
C ALA A 104 -27.03 -5.84 14.20
N MET A 105 -26.09 -4.94 13.97
CA MET A 105 -26.26 -3.75 13.12
C MET A 105 -26.30 -4.05 11.62
N TYR A 106 -25.89 -5.25 11.21
CA TYR A 106 -25.73 -5.63 9.80
C TYR A 106 -26.51 -6.90 9.41
N PRO A 107 -27.81 -6.97 9.69
CA PRO A 107 -28.62 -8.18 9.45
C PRO A 107 -28.77 -8.53 7.97
N GLN A 108 -28.48 -7.58 7.07
CA GLN A 108 -28.56 -7.76 5.61
C GLN A 108 -27.29 -8.42 5.03
N ARG A 109 -26.19 -8.45 5.77
CA ARG A 109 -24.93 -9.04 5.30
C ARG A 109 -24.97 -10.56 5.42
N VAL A 110 -24.33 -11.22 4.48
CA VAL A 110 -24.21 -12.68 4.50
C VAL A 110 -23.24 -13.08 5.62
N ASP A 111 -23.69 -13.93 6.53
CA ASP A 111 -22.84 -14.43 7.61
C ASP A 111 -21.92 -15.56 7.12
N LEU A 112 -20.64 -15.27 6.97
CA LEU A 112 -19.60 -16.21 6.55
C LEU A 112 -18.57 -16.46 7.67
N ARG A 113 -18.88 -16.12 8.91
CA ARG A 113 -17.94 -16.23 10.06
C ARG A 113 -17.50 -17.66 10.35
N GLU A 114 -18.26 -18.67 9.95
CA GLU A 114 -17.92 -20.08 10.14
C GLU A 114 -16.92 -20.59 9.09
N LEU A 115 -16.78 -19.91 7.94
CA LEU A 115 -15.80 -20.31 6.94
C LEU A 115 -14.37 -20.05 7.44
N PRO A 116 -13.44 -20.98 7.20
CA PRO A 116 -12.09 -20.88 7.73
C PRO A 116 -11.19 -19.98 6.86
N PHE A 117 -11.56 -18.71 6.78
CA PHE A 117 -10.74 -17.69 6.14
C PHE A 117 -9.37 -17.54 6.84
N CYS A 118 -8.33 -17.25 6.07
CA CYS A 118 -7.08 -16.77 6.60
C CYS A 118 -6.55 -15.60 5.78
N THR A 119 -5.70 -14.77 6.39
CA THR A 119 -4.92 -13.73 5.72
C THR A 119 -3.49 -14.20 5.51
N ILE A 120 -2.82 -13.70 4.47
CA ILE A 120 -1.42 -14.02 4.11
C ILE A 120 -0.71 -12.72 3.78
N ASP A 121 0.15 -12.23 4.68
CA ASP A 121 0.69 -10.88 4.65
C ASP A 121 2.17 -10.86 5.04
N PRO A 122 2.89 -9.73 4.81
CA PRO A 122 4.23 -9.53 5.39
C PRO A 122 4.23 -9.65 6.91
N VAL A 123 5.35 -10.04 7.51
CA VAL A 123 5.47 -10.27 8.97
C VAL A 123 5.05 -9.03 9.79
N ASP A 124 5.40 -7.85 9.33
CA ASP A 124 5.21 -6.56 9.97
C ASP A 124 3.90 -5.84 9.58
N ALA A 125 3.11 -6.40 8.65
CA ALA A 125 1.81 -5.85 8.28
C ALA A 125 0.83 -5.86 9.45
N LYS A 126 -0.01 -4.81 9.52
CA LYS A 126 -1.08 -4.63 10.49
C LYS A 126 -2.44 -4.41 9.82
N ASP A 127 -2.41 -4.00 8.58
CA ASP A 127 -3.52 -3.71 7.67
C ASP A 127 -3.76 -4.93 6.77
N PHE A 128 -4.58 -5.86 7.26
CA PHE A 128 -4.92 -7.08 6.52
C PHE A 128 -6.14 -6.78 5.64
N ASP A 129 -5.88 -6.49 4.37
CA ASP A 129 -6.89 -6.01 3.44
C ASP A 129 -7.70 -7.15 2.79
N ASP A 130 -7.12 -8.35 2.71
CA ASP A 130 -7.76 -9.51 2.10
C ASP A 130 -7.65 -10.78 2.94
N ALA A 131 -8.66 -11.64 2.83
CA ALA A 131 -8.67 -12.96 3.41
C ALA A 131 -9.20 -13.98 2.39
N ILE A 132 -8.61 -15.16 2.40
CA ILE A 132 -8.86 -16.19 1.40
C ILE A 132 -9.36 -17.46 2.09
N TYR A 133 -10.28 -18.17 1.43
CA TYR A 133 -10.69 -19.52 1.76
C TYR A 133 -10.95 -20.33 0.48
N PHE A 134 -10.64 -21.62 0.50
CA PHE A 134 -10.91 -22.53 -0.60
C PHE A 134 -11.66 -23.76 -0.14
N ASP A 135 -12.87 -23.97 -0.69
CA ASP A 135 -13.62 -25.22 -0.57
C ASP A 135 -13.24 -26.13 -1.76
N GLU A 136 -12.30 -27.04 -1.51
CA GLU A 136 -11.79 -27.94 -2.53
C GLU A 136 -12.88 -28.84 -3.12
N LYS A 137 -13.82 -29.32 -2.29
CA LYS A 137 -14.88 -30.23 -2.73
C LYS A 137 -15.85 -29.59 -3.70
N LYS A 138 -16.16 -28.32 -3.46
CA LYS A 138 -17.07 -27.52 -4.30
C LYS A 138 -16.29 -26.75 -5.38
N ARG A 139 -14.97 -26.73 -5.33
CA ARG A 139 -14.09 -25.89 -6.17
C ARG A 139 -14.48 -24.42 -6.09
N GLU A 140 -14.76 -23.95 -4.90
CA GLU A 140 -15.17 -22.57 -4.63
C GLU A 140 -14.02 -21.82 -3.94
N ILE A 141 -13.53 -20.77 -4.56
CA ILE A 141 -12.57 -19.83 -3.97
C ILE A 141 -13.38 -18.66 -3.40
N TYR A 142 -13.15 -18.34 -2.14
CA TYR A 142 -13.68 -17.16 -1.48
C TYR A 142 -12.55 -16.18 -1.27
N VAL A 143 -12.73 -14.96 -1.76
CA VAL A 143 -11.81 -13.83 -1.59
C VAL A 143 -12.59 -12.71 -0.92
N ALA A 144 -12.30 -12.45 0.33
CA ALA A 144 -12.93 -11.39 1.11
C ALA A 144 -11.99 -10.19 1.18
N ILE A 145 -12.48 -9.01 0.79
CA ILE A 145 -11.76 -7.74 0.81
C ILE A 145 -12.40 -6.86 1.87
N ALA A 146 -11.61 -6.22 2.73
CA ALA A 146 -12.08 -5.31 3.75
C ALA A 146 -13.03 -4.25 3.17
N ASP A 147 -14.22 -4.13 3.75
CA ASP A 147 -15.22 -3.15 3.29
C ASP A 147 -14.94 -1.77 3.89
N VAL A 148 -13.94 -1.10 3.34
CA VAL A 148 -13.57 0.27 3.75
C VAL A 148 -14.69 1.27 3.47
N SER A 149 -15.54 1.01 2.47
CA SER A 149 -16.61 1.91 2.06
C SER A 149 -17.73 2.05 3.10
N GLU A 150 -17.87 1.08 4.01
CA GLU A 150 -18.79 1.20 5.13
C GLU A 150 -18.37 2.31 6.11
N TYR A 151 -17.08 2.49 6.29
CA TYR A 151 -16.49 3.40 7.28
C TYR A 151 -16.15 4.78 6.68
N VAL A 152 -15.81 4.83 5.40
CA VAL A 152 -15.43 6.06 4.68
C VAL A 152 -16.59 6.49 3.81
N THR A 153 -17.48 7.30 4.38
CA THR A 153 -18.66 7.80 3.65
C THR A 153 -18.31 9.01 2.79
N PRO A 154 -18.93 9.18 1.61
CA PRO A 154 -18.65 10.33 0.75
C PRO A 154 -18.88 11.66 1.47
N TYR A 155 -17.93 12.59 1.27
CA TYR A 155 -17.92 13.94 1.84
C TYR A 155 -17.69 14.03 3.36
N SER A 156 -17.37 12.92 4.02
CA SER A 156 -16.97 12.93 5.43
C SER A 156 -15.58 13.52 5.63
N PRO A 157 -15.19 13.89 6.85
CA PRO A 157 -13.82 14.30 7.19
C PRO A 157 -12.76 13.27 6.76
N ILE A 158 -13.03 11.97 6.95
CA ILE A 158 -12.13 10.89 6.52
C ILE A 158 -11.99 10.86 4.99
N ASP A 159 -13.10 10.98 4.25
CA ASP A 159 -13.09 11.00 2.77
C ASP A 159 -12.33 12.22 2.22
N ALA A 160 -12.49 13.38 2.83
CA ALA A 160 -11.79 14.60 2.46
C ALA A 160 -10.27 14.48 2.68
N GLU A 161 -9.86 13.94 3.83
CA GLU A 161 -8.46 13.71 4.17
C GLU A 161 -7.84 12.63 3.26
N ALA A 162 -8.53 11.51 3.04
CA ALA A 162 -8.08 10.43 2.16
C ALA A 162 -7.87 10.91 0.72
N LYS A 163 -8.76 11.77 0.18
CA LYS A 163 -8.58 12.40 -1.13
C LYS A 163 -7.36 13.31 -1.20
N THR A 164 -7.05 14.02 -0.13
CA THR A 164 -5.87 14.88 -0.03
C THR A 164 -4.59 14.05 0.01
N ARG A 165 -4.59 12.95 0.76
CA ARG A 165 -3.46 12.02 0.85
C ARG A 165 -3.26 11.25 -0.45
N GLY A 166 -4.30 10.63 -0.97
CA GLY A 166 -4.35 9.90 -2.24
C GLY A 166 -3.80 8.47 -2.19
N PHE A 167 -2.85 8.18 -1.28
CA PHE A 167 -2.23 6.86 -1.08
C PHE A 167 -1.50 6.80 0.26
N SER A 168 -1.18 5.59 0.72
CA SER A 168 -0.27 5.37 1.85
C SER A 168 1.19 5.46 1.39
N ILE A 169 2.07 6.01 2.23
CA ILE A 169 3.50 6.14 1.97
C ILE A 169 4.23 5.17 2.89
N TYR A 170 5.05 4.29 2.30
CA TYR A 170 5.82 3.30 3.06
C TYR A 170 7.28 3.70 3.12
N PHE A 171 7.77 3.98 4.32
CA PHE A 171 9.17 4.18 4.65
C PHE A 171 9.78 2.86 5.15
N PRO A 172 11.12 2.74 5.23
CA PRO A 172 11.77 1.50 5.67
C PRO A 172 11.34 0.98 7.05
N HIS A 173 10.88 1.84 7.95
CA HIS A 173 10.52 1.46 9.32
C HIS A 173 9.12 1.92 9.76
N LYS A 174 8.40 2.68 8.94
CA LYS A 174 7.01 3.09 9.22
C LYS A 174 6.19 3.32 7.95
N ALA A 175 4.88 3.29 8.11
CA ALA A 175 3.96 3.76 7.09
C ALA A 175 3.28 5.06 7.54
N VAL A 176 3.06 5.98 6.58
CA VAL A 176 2.14 7.11 6.69
C VAL A 176 0.87 6.72 5.94
N PRO A 177 -0.16 6.26 6.63
CA PRO A 177 -1.32 5.66 6.00
C PRO A 177 -2.23 6.71 5.34
N MET A 178 -3.00 6.29 4.33
CA MET A 178 -4.03 7.12 3.69
C MET A 178 -5.23 7.34 4.61
N LEU A 179 -5.55 6.36 5.44
CA LEU A 179 -6.65 6.38 6.41
C LEU A 179 -6.12 6.36 7.85
N PRO A 180 -6.83 6.93 8.83
CA PRO A 180 -6.44 6.82 10.22
C PRO A 180 -6.19 5.37 10.66
N ARG A 181 -5.21 5.17 11.54
CA ARG A 181 -4.80 3.81 11.96
C ARG A 181 -5.90 3.02 12.65
N ASN A 182 -6.83 3.73 13.31
CA ASN A 182 -8.03 3.08 13.88
C ASN A 182 -8.88 2.40 12.80
N LEU A 183 -8.88 2.90 11.58
CA LEU A 183 -9.52 2.24 10.44
C LEU A 183 -8.57 1.20 9.83
N SER A 184 -7.45 1.64 9.25
CA SER A 184 -6.59 0.79 8.42
C SER A 184 -5.95 -0.37 9.19
N GLU A 185 -5.50 -0.13 10.42
CA GLU A 185 -4.82 -1.15 11.23
C GLU A 185 -5.77 -1.82 12.24
N ASN A 186 -7.06 -1.43 12.30
CA ASN A 186 -7.98 -1.97 13.31
C ASN A 186 -9.32 -2.41 12.70
N ILE A 187 -10.34 -1.53 12.64
CA ILE A 187 -11.71 -1.98 12.33
C ILE A 187 -11.89 -2.48 10.89
N CYS A 188 -11.14 -1.95 9.91
CA CYS A 188 -11.12 -2.47 8.54
C CYS A 188 -10.21 -3.71 8.42
N SER A 189 -9.13 -3.80 9.19
CA SER A 189 -8.17 -4.89 9.10
C SER A 189 -8.81 -6.24 9.46
N LEU A 190 -8.71 -7.23 8.55
CA LEU A 190 -9.30 -8.57 8.71
C LEU A 190 -8.52 -9.42 9.73
N LYS A 191 -8.38 -8.88 10.93
CA LYS A 191 -7.63 -9.48 12.04
C LYS A 191 -8.17 -10.87 12.41
N PRO A 192 -7.29 -11.80 12.82
CA PRO A 192 -7.71 -13.12 13.23
C PRO A 192 -8.64 -13.08 14.47
N ASN A 193 -9.64 -13.96 14.45
CA ASN A 193 -10.61 -14.16 15.52
C ASN A 193 -11.50 -12.94 15.85
N THR A 194 -11.61 -12.00 14.92
CA THR A 194 -12.42 -10.79 15.09
C THR A 194 -13.40 -10.68 13.91
N ALA A 195 -14.66 -10.36 14.20
CA ALA A 195 -15.66 -10.13 13.16
C ALA A 195 -15.34 -8.84 12.37
N ARG A 196 -15.39 -8.91 11.05
CA ARG A 196 -15.09 -7.79 10.14
C ARG A 196 -16.06 -7.76 8.97
N LEU A 197 -16.33 -6.55 8.47
CA LEU A 197 -17.14 -6.34 7.28
C LEU A 197 -16.26 -6.49 6.04
N ALA A 198 -16.75 -7.23 5.06
CA ALA A 198 -16.01 -7.49 3.83
C ALA A 198 -16.92 -7.56 2.61
N PHE A 199 -16.37 -7.19 1.45
CA PHE A 199 -16.89 -7.64 0.16
C PHE A 199 -16.28 -9.00 -0.15
N CYS A 200 -17.12 -10.03 -0.26
CA CYS A 200 -16.68 -11.38 -0.53
C CYS A 200 -17.03 -11.82 -1.95
N PHE A 201 -16.02 -12.17 -2.73
CA PHE A 201 -16.14 -12.81 -4.03
C PHE A 201 -16.11 -14.31 -3.84
N LYS A 202 -17.17 -14.99 -4.24
CA LYS A 202 -17.24 -16.45 -4.33
C LYS A 202 -17.12 -16.83 -5.80
N ILE A 203 -16.07 -17.54 -6.14
CA ILE A 203 -15.71 -17.91 -7.51
C ILE A 203 -15.74 -19.42 -7.61
N THR A 204 -16.67 -19.95 -8.41
CA THR A 204 -16.81 -21.38 -8.66
C THR A 204 -16.09 -21.78 -9.95
N LEU A 205 -15.32 -22.84 -9.91
CA LEU A 205 -14.51 -23.34 -11.03
C LEU A 205 -15.01 -24.73 -11.46
N ASP A 206 -14.91 -25.04 -12.74
CA ASP A 206 -15.12 -26.39 -13.26
C ASP A 206 -13.88 -27.29 -13.07
N GLU A 207 -13.92 -28.50 -13.65
CA GLU A 207 -12.82 -29.48 -13.59
C GLU A 207 -11.60 -29.04 -14.35
N GLU A 208 -11.78 -28.28 -15.41
CA GLU A 208 -10.75 -27.68 -16.24
C GLU A 208 -10.13 -26.43 -15.61
N GLY A 209 -10.75 -25.91 -14.53
CA GLY A 209 -10.36 -24.72 -13.80
C GLY A 209 -10.87 -23.42 -14.45
N GLU A 210 -11.88 -23.49 -15.34
CA GLU A 210 -12.51 -22.28 -15.88
C GLU A 210 -13.54 -21.73 -14.88
N VAL A 211 -13.67 -20.41 -14.84
CA VAL A 211 -14.64 -19.75 -13.97
C VAL A 211 -16.04 -19.93 -14.54
N VAL A 212 -16.90 -20.67 -13.83
CA VAL A 212 -18.29 -20.94 -14.24
C VAL A 212 -19.31 -20.06 -13.52
N LYS A 213 -18.96 -19.56 -12.35
CA LYS A 213 -19.84 -18.65 -11.59
C LYS A 213 -19.04 -17.68 -10.73
N GLU A 214 -19.50 -16.44 -10.70
CA GLU A 214 -18.96 -15.37 -9.86
C GLU A 214 -20.11 -14.75 -9.06
N GLU A 215 -19.99 -14.73 -7.74
CA GLU A 215 -20.96 -14.12 -6.82
C GLU A 215 -20.23 -13.08 -5.96
N LEU A 216 -20.80 -11.89 -5.85
CA LEU A 216 -20.34 -10.84 -4.94
C LEU A 216 -21.38 -10.66 -3.84
N MET A 217 -20.94 -10.63 -2.61
CA MET A 217 -21.78 -10.43 -1.44
C MET A 217 -21.12 -9.50 -0.43
N GLU A 218 -21.91 -8.64 0.17
CA GLU A 218 -21.54 -7.95 1.39
C GLU A 218 -21.62 -8.95 2.53
N ALA A 219 -20.51 -9.17 3.22
CA ALA A 219 -20.38 -10.27 4.16
C ALA A 219 -19.86 -9.81 5.52
N LEU A 220 -20.15 -10.64 6.53
CA LEU A 220 -19.51 -10.63 7.83
C LEU A 220 -18.63 -11.87 7.91
N ILE A 221 -17.34 -11.66 8.15
CA ILE A 221 -16.35 -12.74 8.19
C ILE A 221 -15.56 -12.73 9.51
N VAL A 222 -14.91 -13.85 9.81
CA VAL A 222 -13.87 -13.97 10.85
C VAL A 222 -12.68 -14.69 10.23
N SER A 223 -11.55 -14.03 10.10
CA SER A 223 -10.30 -14.71 9.77
C SER A 223 -9.93 -15.65 10.92
N LYS A 224 -9.72 -16.93 10.66
CA LYS A 224 -9.36 -17.91 11.69
C LYS A 224 -7.86 -17.90 11.99
N ARG A 225 -7.05 -17.42 11.04
CA ARG A 225 -5.58 -17.38 11.17
C ARG A 225 -4.98 -16.32 10.26
N ARG A 226 -3.91 -15.70 10.76
CA ARG A 226 -2.98 -14.94 9.95
C ARG A 226 -1.75 -15.79 9.67
N PHE A 227 -1.35 -15.91 8.40
CA PHE A 227 -0.06 -16.42 7.97
C PHE A 227 0.83 -15.28 7.48
N ASN A 228 2.15 -15.47 7.56
CA ASN A 228 3.06 -14.68 6.75
C ASN A 228 3.50 -15.49 5.51
N TYR A 229 4.09 -14.80 4.52
CA TYR A 229 4.52 -15.42 3.27
C TYR A 229 5.51 -16.58 3.49
N ASP A 230 6.45 -16.45 4.42
CA ASP A 230 7.44 -17.50 4.72
C ASP A 230 6.78 -18.78 5.27
N GLU A 231 5.77 -18.64 6.14
CA GLU A 231 5.01 -19.77 6.67
C GLU A 231 4.28 -20.53 5.56
N VAL A 232 3.67 -19.78 4.62
CA VAL A 232 2.97 -20.39 3.47
C VAL A 232 3.98 -21.06 2.53
N ASP A 233 5.11 -20.45 2.25
CA ASP A 233 6.16 -21.06 1.45
C ASP A 233 6.68 -22.37 2.07
N GLN A 234 6.87 -22.41 3.40
CA GLN A 234 7.22 -23.65 4.12
C GLN A 234 6.13 -24.72 3.97
N ILE A 235 4.84 -24.34 4.03
CA ILE A 235 3.73 -25.24 3.78
C ILE A 235 3.80 -25.78 2.35
N LEU A 236 3.98 -24.92 1.35
CA LEU A 236 4.04 -25.30 -0.06
C LEU A 236 5.21 -26.27 -0.34
N ARG A 237 6.39 -26.05 0.25
CA ARG A 237 7.54 -26.94 0.15
C ARG A 237 7.39 -28.24 0.96
N GLY A 238 6.39 -28.36 1.84
CA GLY A 238 6.18 -29.50 2.70
C GLY A 238 7.04 -29.53 3.97
N GLU A 239 7.70 -28.42 4.30
CA GLU A 239 8.50 -28.24 5.51
C GLU A 239 7.62 -27.98 6.75
N ARG A 240 6.40 -27.50 6.52
CA ARG A 240 5.39 -27.25 7.55
C ARG A 240 4.07 -27.91 7.16
N LYS A 241 3.33 -28.39 8.17
CA LYS A 241 2.00 -28.97 7.97
C LYS A 241 1.02 -27.87 7.56
N ASP A 242 0.20 -28.14 6.54
CA ASP A 242 -0.94 -27.31 6.19
C ASP A 242 -2.08 -27.59 7.17
N GLU A 243 -2.24 -26.73 8.17
CA GLU A 243 -3.28 -26.84 9.19
C GLU A 243 -4.68 -26.53 8.64
N THR A 244 -4.74 -25.77 7.54
CA THR A 244 -6.01 -25.44 6.88
C THR A 244 -6.51 -26.56 5.99
N GLY A 245 -5.59 -27.36 5.46
CA GLY A 245 -5.84 -28.45 4.52
C GLY A 245 -6.15 -28.03 3.09
N TRP A 246 -6.23 -26.71 2.82
CA TRP A 246 -6.61 -26.21 1.50
C TRP A 246 -5.58 -25.29 0.83
N ILE A 247 -4.52 -24.84 1.50
CA ILE A 247 -3.48 -23.99 0.90
C ILE A 247 -2.80 -24.67 -0.27
N LYS A 248 -2.34 -25.93 -0.09
CA LYS A 248 -1.70 -26.69 -1.18
C LYS A 248 -2.63 -26.99 -2.34
N PRO A 249 -3.87 -27.48 -2.12
CA PRO A 249 -4.85 -27.63 -3.20
C PRO A 249 -5.13 -26.34 -3.95
N LEU A 250 -5.29 -25.20 -3.23
CA LEU A 250 -5.50 -23.89 -3.84
C LEU A 250 -4.30 -23.49 -4.70
N PHE A 251 -3.07 -23.62 -4.20
CA PHE A 251 -1.85 -23.31 -4.96
C PHE A 251 -1.74 -24.17 -6.24
N THR A 252 -2.09 -25.45 -6.16
CA THR A 252 -2.10 -26.31 -7.33
C THR A 252 -3.09 -25.80 -8.39
N LEU A 253 -4.26 -25.37 -7.96
CA LEU A 253 -5.30 -24.82 -8.83
C LEU A 253 -4.85 -23.48 -9.45
N THR A 254 -4.44 -22.51 -8.64
CA THR A 254 -4.04 -21.18 -9.10
C THR A 254 -2.82 -21.24 -10.01
N SER A 255 -1.86 -22.14 -9.74
CA SER A 255 -0.70 -22.37 -10.63
C SER A 255 -1.11 -22.86 -12.03
N ARG A 256 -2.17 -23.69 -12.13
CA ARG A 256 -2.71 -24.08 -13.45
C ARG A 256 -3.36 -22.89 -14.18
N LEU A 257 -4.13 -22.07 -13.46
CA LEU A 257 -4.73 -20.85 -14.00
C LEU A 257 -3.65 -19.86 -14.48
N ARG A 258 -2.60 -19.67 -13.67
CA ARG A 258 -1.45 -18.83 -14.03
C ARG A 258 -0.78 -19.31 -15.30
N LYS A 259 -0.52 -20.61 -15.41
CA LYS A 259 0.07 -21.20 -16.61
C LYS A 259 -0.77 -20.98 -17.87
N LYS A 260 -2.10 -21.08 -17.77
CA LYS A 260 -3.01 -20.76 -18.89
C LYS A 260 -2.93 -19.27 -19.25
N ARG A 261 -2.97 -18.37 -18.27
CA ARG A 261 -2.91 -16.92 -18.47
C ARG A 261 -1.59 -16.48 -19.12
N LEU A 262 -0.49 -17.08 -18.73
CA LEU A 262 0.85 -16.74 -19.21
C LEU A 262 1.24 -17.42 -20.50
N LYS A 263 0.37 -18.23 -21.13
CA LYS A 263 0.68 -18.95 -22.38
C LYS A 263 1.21 -18.07 -23.51
N ASN A 264 0.75 -16.81 -23.57
CA ASN A 264 1.15 -15.81 -24.57
C ASN A 264 1.66 -14.52 -23.90
N ALA A 265 2.26 -14.62 -22.70
CA ALA A 265 2.76 -13.50 -21.94
C ALA A 265 4.12 -13.83 -21.34
N PHE A 266 4.86 -12.79 -20.97
CA PHE A 266 6.13 -12.92 -20.25
C PHE A 266 5.89 -12.62 -18.78
N ASP A 267 6.47 -13.46 -17.91
CA ASP A 267 6.51 -13.26 -16.47
C ASP A 267 7.92 -12.79 -16.11
N PHE A 268 8.07 -11.48 -15.86
CA PHE A 268 9.36 -10.91 -15.47
C PHE A 268 9.57 -11.11 -13.97
N ARG A 269 10.69 -11.72 -13.62
CA ARG A 269 11.12 -11.78 -12.23
C ARG A 269 11.65 -10.42 -11.81
N THR A 270 10.85 -9.69 -11.04
CA THR A 270 11.27 -8.44 -10.42
C THR A 270 11.91 -8.71 -9.07
N GLN A 271 12.89 -7.89 -8.73
CA GLN A 271 13.50 -7.86 -7.40
C GLN A 271 13.25 -6.50 -6.79
N GLU A 272 12.71 -6.48 -5.58
CA GLU A 272 12.55 -5.26 -4.82
C GLU A 272 13.71 -5.09 -3.83
N LEU A 273 14.31 -3.91 -3.81
CA LEU A 273 15.32 -3.57 -2.84
C LEU A 273 14.64 -3.18 -1.53
N ARG A 274 14.82 -4.00 -0.49
CA ARG A 274 14.41 -3.67 0.88
C ARG A 274 15.60 -3.10 1.64
N MET A 275 15.33 -1.99 2.33
CA MET A 275 16.31 -1.31 3.18
C MET A 275 15.89 -1.47 4.64
N SER A 276 16.84 -1.69 5.53
CA SER A 276 16.64 -1.57 6.97
C SER A 276 17.52 -0.45 7.51
N LEU A 277 16.98 0.29 8.48
CA LEU A 277 17.68 1.39 9.13
C LEU A 277 18.17 0.95 10.51
N ASP A 278 19.24 1.57 10.99
CA ASP A 278 19.72 1.45 12.36
C ASP A 278 18.94 2.38 13.31
N ALA A 279 19.29 2.37 14.59
CA ALA A 279 18.65 3.19 15.60
C ALA A 279 18.81 4.71 15.37
N ASP A 280 19.85 5.10 14.67
CA ASP A 280 20.18 6.51 14.34
C ASP A 280 19.59 6.96 12.99
N GLY A 281 18.79 6.07 12.34
CA GLY A 281 18.16 6.33 11.04
C GLY A 281 19.08 6.14 9.83
N GLY A 282 20.31 5.69 10.05
CA GLY A 282 21.26 5.35 9.00
C GLY A 282 20.93 4.02 8.32
N LEU A 283 21.40 3.82 7.08
CA LEU A 283 21.22 2.59 6.34
C LEU A 283 22.01 1.44 6.99
N ALA A 284 21.33 0.51 7.66
CA ALA A 284 21.96 -0.66 8.30
C ALA A 284 22.23 -1.79 7.30
N SER A 285 21.27 -2.14 6.45
CA SER A 285 21.44 -3.18 5.45
C SER A 285 20.49 -3.03 4.27
N THR A 286 20.83 -3.72 3.18
CA THR A 286 19.95 -3.88 2.02
C THR A 286 19.81 -5.36 1.68
N ARG A 287 18.61 -5.77 1.23
CA ARG A 287 18.36 -7.11 0.69
C ARG A 287 17.47 -7.02 -0.54
N PHE A 288 17.67 -7.93 -1.47
CA PHE A 288 16.70 -8.12 -2.55
C PHE A 288 15.63 -9.10 -2.11
N GLU A 289 14.39 -8.71 -2.27
CA GLU A 289 13.22 -9.56 -2.07
C GLU A 289 12.69 -9.98 -3.43
N THR A 290 12.41 -11.26 -3.59
CA THR A 290 11.87 -11.84 -4.82
C THR A 290 10.50 -12.43 -4.55
N ASP A 291 9.60 -12.35 -5.53
CA ASP A 291 8.31 -13.01 -5.44
C ASP A 291 8.47 -14.51 -5.27
N THR A 292 7.85 -15.04 -4.22
CA THR A 292 7.81 -16.47 -3.92
C THR A 292 6.50 -17.10 -4.37
N ASP A 293 6.34 -18.40 -4.17
CA ASP A 293 5.12 -19.12 -4.52
C ASP A 293 3.91 -18.67 -3.70
N SER A 294 4.13 -18.25 -2.45
CA SER A 294 3.08 -17.69 -1.60
C SER A 294 2.58 -16.33 -2.10
N HIS A 295 3.47 -15.45 -2.58
CA HIS A 295 3.08 -14.18 -3.24
C HIS A 295 2.23 -14.44 -4.49
N ARG A 296 2.63 -15.42 -5.32
CA ARG A 296 1.89 -15.79 -6.52
C ARG A 296 0.52 -16.35 -6.21
N LEU A 297 0.39 -17.13 -5.13
CA LEU A 297 -0.89 -17.66 -4.67
C LEU A 297 -1.88 -16.52 -4.37
N VAL A 298 -1.46 -15.54 -3.57
CA VAL A 298 -2.28 -14.37 -3.21
C VAL A 298 -2.59 -13.54 -4.45
N GLU A 299 -1.59 -13.23 -5.29
CA GLU A 299 -1.77 -12.48 -6.54
C GLU A 299 -2.82 -13.12 -7.44
N ASP A 300 -2.77 -14.43 -7.64
CA ASP A 300 -3.71 -15.15 -8.51
C ASP A 300 -5.14 -15.09 -7.95
N CYS A 301 -5.33 -15.18 -6.63
CA CYS A 301 -6.62 -15.01 -5.98
C CYS A 301 -7.14 -13.57 -6.14
N MET A 302 -6.27 -12.56 -5.94
CA MET A 302 -6.64 -11.16 -6.13
C MET A 302 -7.00 -10.83 -7.58
N LEU A 303 -6.30 -11.41 -8.55
CA LEU A 303 -6.65 -11.25 -9.97
C LEU A 303 -8.02 -11.83 -10.29
N LEU A 304 -8.38 -12.99 -9.75
CA LEU A 304 -9.72 -13.55 -9.90
C LEU A 304 -10.79 -12.62 -9.35
N ALA A 305 -10.61 -12.12 -8.13
CA ALA A 305 -11.55 -11.20 -7.48
C ALA A 305 -11.65 -9.87 -8.26
N ASN A 306 -10.53 -9.30 -8.69
CA ASN A 306 -10.48 -8.05 -9.46
C ASN A 306 -11.19 -8.17 -10.81
N VAL A 307 -11.03 -9.30 -11.52
CA VAL A 307 -11.74 -9.57 -12.79
C VAL A 307 -13.23 -9.71 -12.54
N ALA A 308 -13.64 -10.44 -11.49
CA ALA A 308 -15.05 -10.58 -11.11
C ALA A 308 -15.67 -9.22 -10.76
N ALA A 309 -14.95 -8.38 -9.98
CA ALA A 309 -15.37 -7.03 -9.64
C ALA A 309 -15.55 -6.15 -10.89
N ALA A 310 -14.57 -6.16 -11.80
CA ALA A 310 -14.63 -5.37 -13.03
C ALA A 310 -15.84 -5.74 -13.90
N LYS A 311 -16.11 -7.04 -14.07
CA LYS A 311 -17.30 -7.51 -14.78
C LYS A 311 -18.61 -7.06 -14.12
N ARG A 312 -18.65 -7.08 -12.78
CA ARG A 312 -19.84 -6.71 -11.99
C ARG A 312 -20.12 -5.22 -12.05
N ILE A 313 -19.08 -4.37 -11.95
CA ILE A 313 -19.22 -2.91 -11.99
C ILE A 313 -19.73 -2.43 -13.36
N GLY A 314 -19.23 -3.01 -14.45
CA GLY A 314 -19.63 -2.70 -15.83
C GLY A 314 -19.25 -1.28 -16.29
N LYS A 315 -19.53 -0.25 -15.49
CA LYS A 315 -19.14 1.16 -15.76
C LYS A 315 -18.51 1.75 -14.50
N GLY A 316 -17.29 2.28 -14.61
CA GLY A 316 -16.57 2.83 -13.48
C GLY A 316 -15.12 3.16 -13.82
N VAL A 317 -14.29 3.32 -12.79
CA VAL A 317 -12.84 3.50 -12.93
C VAL A 317 -12.18 2.13 -12.91
N PHE A 318 -11.47 1.79 -13.98
CA PHE A 318 -10.75 0.52 -14.11
C PHE A 318 -9.26 0.77 -14.23
N ARG A 319 -8.46 -0.07 -13.57
CA ARG A 319 -7.01 -0.07 -13.76
C ARG A 319 -6.67 -0.99 -14.95
N ASN A 320 -6.44 -0.37 -16.10
CA ASN A 320 -6.06 -1.07 -17.30
C ASN A 320 -4.56 -0.99 -17.56
N HIS A 321 -4.01 -2.04 -18.16
CA HIS A 321 -2.67 -2.02 -18.75
C HIS A 321 -2.80 -1.85 -20.25
N GLY A 322 -2.22 -0.77 -20.79
CA GLY A 322 -2.12 -0.56 -22.23
C GLY A 322 -1.12 -1.52 -22.87
N SER A 323 -1.13 -1.57 -24.20
CA SER A 323 -0.08 -2.28 -24.95
C SER A 323 1.28 -1.67 -24.62
N PRO A 324 2.35 -2.48 -24.59
CA PRO A 324 3.70 -1.98 -24.36
C PRO A 324 4.11 -0.94 -25.43
N ASP A 325 4.92 0.02 -25.05
CA ASP A 325 5.51 0.96 -25.97
C ASP A 325 6.46 0.20 -26.93
N LEU A 326 6.19 0.27 -28.23
CA LEU A 326 6.97 -0.42 -29.26
C LEU A 326 8.46 -0.04 -29.23
N ARG A 327 8.79 1.21 -28.89
CA ARG A 327 10.18 1.64 -28.71
C ARG A 327 10.87 0.89 -27.57
N LYS A 328 10.18 0.73 -26.44
CA LYS A 328 10.73 -0.01 -25.29
C LYS A 328 10.93 -1.48 -25.62
N ILE A 329 9.99 -2.07 -26.38
CA ILE A 329 10.15 -3.46 -26.87
C ILE A 329 11.36 -3.56 -27.80
N GLN A 330 11.53 -2.63 -28.73
CA GLN A 330 12.66 -2.63 -29.64
C GLN A 330 13.99 -2.53 -28.91
N ILE A 331 14.11 -1.60 -27.94
CA ILE A 331 15.32 -1.46 -27.10
C ILE A 331 15.59 -2.77 -26.35
N LEU A 332 14.57 -3.38 -25.75
CA LEU A 332 14.71 -4.65 -25.04
C LEU A 332 15.21 -5.77 -25.97
N LEU A 333 14.69 -5.85 -27.20
CA LEU A 333 15.13 -6.84 -28.18
C LEU A 333 16.57 -6.60 -28.66
N GLU A 334 16.98 -5.35 -28.81
CA GLU A 334 18.35 -4.96 -29.13
C GLU A 334 19.30 -5.35 -27.98
N ASP A 335 18.94 -5.07 -26.72
CA ASP A 335 19.70 -5.42 -25.54
C ASP A 335 19.83 -6.96 -25.39
N LEU A 336 18.74 -7.70 -25.58
CA LEU A 336 18.76 -9.16 -25.56
C LEU A 336 19.62 -9.74 -26.69
N GLY A 337 19.55 -9.14 -27.89
CA GLY A 337 20.39 -9.55 -29.02
C GLY A 337 21.88 -9.29 -28.78
N ALA A 338 22.22 -8.27 -27.99
CA ALA A 338 23.61 -7.97 -27.63
C ALA A 338 24.18 -8.94 -26.56
N LEU A 339 23.30 -9.59 -25.78
CA LEU A 339 23.67 -10.56 -24.74
C LEU A 339 23.84 -12.00 -25.29
N GLY A 340 23.42 -12.29 -26.52
CA GLY A 340 23.53 -13.60 -27.20
C GLY A 340 22.26 -14.41 -27.03
#